data_2417c41f6eda5a453927c944cfd2ef84
#
_entry.id   2417c41f6eda5a453927c944cfd2ef84
#
_cell.length_a   1.000
_cell.length_b   1.000
_cell.length_c   1.000
_cell.angle_alpha   90.00
_cell.angle_beta   90.00
_cell.angle_gamma   90.00
#
_symmetry.space_group_name_H-M   'P 1'
#
loop_
_entity.id
_entity.type
_entity.pdbx_description
1 polymer ?
#
loop_
_entity_poly.entity_id
_entity_poly.type
_entity_poly.pdbx_seq_one_letter_code
_entity_poly.pdbx_strand_id
1 'polypeptide(L)'
;GMAATSHPLATQTAISILKAGGNAIDAAIAANAVLGLVEPTGCGIGGDLFAIVWSAEDKKLYGLNSSGPAPKNISIDKLRQEGIDKIPPYGALPVTVPGAVAGWNALHSKFGSLDFELLFDDAISYAENGFPVSELIAYYLNRSSEVFKDYPNFKTIWMPNGKTPSKGEVFKNKLLANDYRLIANSCLLYTSDAADD
;
A
#
# COMPACT_ATOMS: atom_id res chain seq x y z
N GLY A 1 18.61 -15.65 3.04
CA GLY A 1 17.25 -15.23 3.31
C GLY A 1 16.24 -15.89 2.40
N MET A 2 14.99 -15.80 2.75
CA MET A 2 13.87 -16.31 1.95
C MET A 2 12.77 -15.26 1.94
N ALA A 3 12.10 -15.08 0.80
CA ALA A 3 10.95 -14.21 0.65
C ALA A 3 9.84 -14.95 -0.09
N ALA A 4 8.60 -14.76 0.35
CA ALA A 4 7.41 -15.27 -0.29
C ALA A 4 6.33 -14.18 -0.30
N THR A 5 5.79 -13.87 -1.46
CA THR A 5 4.70 -12.90 -1.65
C THR A 5 3.72 -13.43 -2.69
N SER A 6 2.58 -12.79 -2.81
CA SER A 6 1.55 -13.12 -3.81
C SER A 6 1.93 -12.72 -5.25
N HIS A 7 2.96 -11.85 -5.43
CA HIS A 7 3.36 -11.38 -6.75
C HIS A 7 4.87 -11.54 -6.99
N PRO A 8 5.31 -12.10 -8.16
CA PRO A 8 6.72 -12.35 -8.44
C PRO A 8 7.63 -11.11 -8.35
N LEU A 9 7.15 -9.94 -8.79
CA LEU A 9 7.93 -8.69 -8.73
C LEU A 9 8.20 -8.29 -7.27
N ALA A 10 7.23 -8.41 -6.38
CA ALA A 10 7.42 -8.12 -4.96
C ALA A 10 8.40 -9.11 -4.29
N THR A 11 8.32 -10.40 -4.65
CA THR A 11 9.30 -11.40 -4.18
C THR A 11 10.70 -11.06 -4.69
N GLN A 12 10.83 -10.65 -5.96
CA GLN A 12 12.11 -10.25 -6.56
C GLN A 12 12.71 -9.06 -5.82
N THR A 13 11.90 -8.03 -5.55
CA THR A 13 12.32 -6.85 -4.77
C THR A 13 12.79 -7.25 -3.37
N ALA A 14 12.03 -8.07 -2.63
CA ALA A 14 12.44 -8.55 -1.32
C ALA A 14 13.80 -9.26 -1.36
N ILE A 15 14.03 -10.12 -2.35
CA ILE A 15 15.30 -10.82 -2.53
C ILE A 15 16.43 -9.85 -2.88
N SER A 16 16.16 -8.82 -3.69
CA SER A 16 17.13 -7.78 -4.03
C SER A 16 17.59 -7.00 -2.80
N ILE A 17 16.65 -6.59 -1.95
CA ILE A 17 16.93 -5.93 -0.68
C ILE A 17 17.78 -6.82 0.25
N LEU A 18 17.42 -8.10 0.39
CA LEU A 18 18.22 -9.05 1.20
C LEU A 18 19.63 -9.22 0.66
N LYS A 19 19.83 -9.24 -0.68
CA LYS A 19 21.15 -9.31 -1.31
C LYS A 19 21.96 -8.03 -1.15
N ALA A 20 21.32 -6.89 -1.07
CA ALA A 20 21.94 -5.59 -0.81
C ALA A 20 22.39 -5.42 0.65
N GLY A 21 22.13 -6.39 1.52
CA GLY A 21 22.49 -6.35 2.95
C GLY A 21 21.38 -5.93 3.88
N GLY A 22 20.19 -5.67 3.35
CA GLY A 22 18.99 -5.40 4.15
C GLY A 22 18.53 -6.62 4.94
N ASN A 23 17.79 -6.37 5.98
CA ASN A 23 17.20 -7.41 6.81
C ASN A 23 15.77 -7.80 6.34
N ALA A 24 15.12 -8.68 7.08
CA ALA A 24 13.77 -9.16 6.74
C ALA A 24 12.71 -8.04 6.77
N ILE A 25 12.89 -7.02 7.61
CA ILE A 25 11.96 -5.90 7.72
C ILE A 25 12.11 -4.96 6.52
N ASP A 26 13.34 -4.61 6.15
CA ASP A 26 13.62 -3.84 4.95
C ASP A 26 13.00 -4.52 3.71
N ALA A 27 13.24 -5.82 3.57
CA ALA A 27 12.70 -6.62 2.48
C ALA A 27 11.17 -6.67 2.47
N ALA A 28 10.54 -6.77 3.64
CA ALA A 28 9.08 -6.81 3.76
C ALA A 28 8.44 -5.46 3.40
N ILE A 29 9.02 -4.33 3.83
CA ILE A 29 8.54 -2.99 3.50
C ILE A 29 8.64 -2.77 1.98
N ALA A 30 9.79 -3.03 1.38
CA ALA A 30 9.99 -2.86 -0.05
C ALA A 30 9.05 -3.74 -0.89
N ALA A 31 8.87 -5.00 -0.50
CA ALA A 31 7.91 -5.90 -1.15
C ALA A 31 6.47 -5.39 -1.02
N ASN A 32 6.08 -4.87 0.15
CA ASN A 32 4.74 -4.36 0.38
C ASN A 32 4.46 -3.07 -0.40
N ALA A 33 5.45 -2.19 -0.56
CA ALA A 33 5.35 -1.04 -1.45
C ALA A 33 5.12 -1.47 -2.91
N VAL A 34 5.87 -2.47 -3.41
CA VAL A 34 5.63 -3.03 -4.75
C VAL A 34 4.24 -3.66 -4.85
N LEU A 35 3.78 -4.41 -3.84
CA LEU A 35 2.42 -4.99 -3.83
C LEU A 35 1.34 -3.92 -3.94
N GLY A 36 1.50 -2.77 -3.30
CA GLY A 36 0.57 -1.64 -3.42
C GLY A 36 0.38 -1.13 -4.86
N LEU A 37 1.38 -1.35 -5.71
CA LEU A 37 1.29 -1.04 -7.15
C LEU A 37 0.74 -2.21 -7.97
N VAL A 38 1.29 -3.42 -7.75
CA VAL A 38 1.04 -4.58 -8.65
C VAL A 38 -0.18 -5.40 -8.25
N GLU A 39 -0.68 -5.24 -7.03
CA GLU A 39 -1.90 -5.84 -6.47
C GLU A 39 -2.82 -4.78 -5.82
N PRO A 40 -3.24 -3.75 -6.55
CA PRO A 40 -3.93 -2.58 -5.99
C PRO A 40 -5.33 -2.89 -5.42
N THR A 41 -5.86 -4.09 -5.68
CA THR A 41 -7.13 -4.55 -5.14
C THR A 41 -7.02 -5.13 -3.73
N GLY A 42 -5.80 -5.34 -3.22
CA GLY A 42 -5.54 -5.94 -1.91
C GLY A 42 -4.51 -5.18 -1.06
N CYS A 43 -3.70 -4.32 -1.68
CA CYS A 43 -2.63 -3.58 -1.00
C CYS A 43 -2.61 -2.11 -1.46
N GLY A 44 -2.08 -1.22 -0.63
CA GLY A 44 -1.90 0.19 -1.01
C GLY A 44 -1.60 1.12 0.16
N ILE A 45 -1.09 2.31 -0.16
CA ILE A 45 -0.72 3.35 0.81
C ILE A 45 -1.93 3.93 1.57
N GLY A 46 -3.13 3.80 1.01
CA GLY A 46 -4.38 4.25 1.63
C GLY A 46 -5.03 3.21 2.55
N GLY A 47 -4.40 2.08 2.79
CA GLY A 47 -4.93 0.98 3.60
C GLY A 47 -4.27 0.85 4.96
N ASP A 48 -4.43 -0.35 5.53
CA ASP A 48 -3.93 -0.75 6.84
C ASP A 48 -2.67 -1.60 6.69
N LEU A 49 -1.95 -1.79 7.82
CA LEU A 49 -0.82 -2.71 7.88
C LEU A 49 -0.82 -3.47 9.20
N PHE A 50 -0.61 -4.78 9.11
CA PHE A 50 -0.38 -5.65 10.26
C PHE A 50 0.93 -6.40 10.06
N ALA A 51 1.71 -6.54 11.11
CA ALA A 51 2.94 -7.29 11.05
C ALA A 51 3.18 -8.12 12.31
N ILE A 52 3.80 -9.27 12.12
CA ILE A 52 4.35 -10.12 13.18
C ILE A 52 5.84 -10.30 12.89
N VAL A 53 6.68 -9.91 13.83
CA VAL A 53 8.14 -9.91 13.71
C VAL A 53 8.75 -10.76 14.83
N TRP A 54 9.55 -11.76 14.45
CA TRP A 54 10.42 -12.46 15.37
C TRP A 54 11.80 -11.80 15.36
N SER A 55 12.23 -11.22 16.47
CA SER A 55 13.59 -10.74 16.67
C SER A 55 14.46 -11.85 17.25
N ALA A 56 15.45 -12.28 16.47
CA ALA A 56 16.40 -13.29 16.93
C ALA A 56 17.35 -12.74 18.02
N GLU A 57 17.63 -11.44 17.98
CA GLU A 57 18.45 -10.74 18.97
C GLU A 57 17.76 -10.71 20.35
N ASP A 58 16.52 -10.22 20.36
CA ASP A 58 15.72 -10.13 21.60
C ASP A 58 15.13 -11.46 22.04
N LYS A 59 15.12 -12.48 21.15
CA LYS A 59 14.40 -13.75 21.31
C LYS A 59 12.93 -13.53 21.62
N LYS A 60 12.31 -12.57 20.94
CA LYS A 60 10.95 -12.11 21.24
C LYS A 60 10.13 -11.91 19.98
N LEU A 61 8.83 -12.17 20.12
CA LEU A 61 7.82 -11.89 19.11
C LEU A 61 7.24 -10.49 19.34
N TYR A 62 7.17 -9.71 18.26
CA TYR A 62 6.53 -8.39 18.23
C TYR A 62 5.35 -8.42 17.28
N GLY A 63 4.27 -7.75 17.67
CA GLY A 63 3.11 -7.51 16.81
C GLY A 63 2.95 -6.02 16.56
N LEU A 64 2.59 -5.65 15.34
CA LEU A 64 2.18 -4.30 14.98
C LEU A 64 0.77 -4.33 14.42
N ASN A 65 -0.09 -3.48 14.97
CA ASN A 65 -1.37 -3.11 14.38
C ASN A 65 -1.27 -1.64 13.95
N SER A 66 -1.27 -1.42 12.66
CA SER A 66 -1.30 -0.11 12.02
C SER A 66 -2.53 -0.01 11.10
N SER A 67 -3.69 -0.43 11.63
CA SER A 67 -4.98 -0.07 11.07
C SER A 67 -5.35 1.31 11.60
N GLY A 68 -5.47 2.31 10.76
CA GLY A 68 -5.74 3.67 11.21
C GLY A 68 -7.04 3.80 12.01
N PRO A 69 -7.19 4.86 12.81
CA PRO A 69 -8.41 5.14 13.57
C PRO A 69 -9.57 5.51 12.65
N ALA A 70 -10.77 5.50 13.18
CA ALA A 70 -11.90 6.12 12.52
C ALA A 70 -11.69 7.64 12.42
N PRO A 71 -12.17 8.32 11.36
CA PRO A 71 -12.11 9.78 11.26
C PRO A 71 -12.77 10.46 12.48
N LYS A 72 -12.16 11.54 12.99
CA LYS A 72 -12.62 12.24 14.22
C LYS A 72 -14.09 12.66 14.18
N ASN A 73 -14.59 13.02 13.00
CA ASN A 73 -15.93 13.57 12.82
C ASN A 73 -17.00 12.50 12.55
N ILE A 74 -16.68 11.21 12.65
CA ILE A 74 -17.65 10.12 12.52
C ILE A 74 -18.08 9.64 13.91
N SER A 75 -19.39 9.46 14.10
CA SER A 75 -19.95 8.86 15.31
C SER A 75 -21.22 8.07 14.98
N ILE A 76 -21.55 7.11 15.83
CA ILE A 76 -22.77 6.31 15.69
C ILE A 76 -24.01 7.21 15.67
N ASP A 77 -24.05 8.22 16.53
CA ASP A 77 -25.20 9.12 16.63
C ASP A 77 -25.38 9.96 15.35
N LYS A 78 -24.28 10.46 14.79
CA LYS A 78 -24.30 11.17 13.51
C LYS A 78 -24.80 10.27 12.37
N LEU A 79 -24.27 9.05 12.26
CA LEU A 79 -24.71 8.10 11.24
C LEU A 79 -26.21 7.78 11.37
N ARG A 80 -26.70 7.56 12.58
CA ARG A 80 -28.13 7.32 12.84
C ARG A 80 -29.01 8.52 12.49
N GLN A 81 -28.58 9.75 12.82
CA GLN A 81 -29.26 10.97 12.42
C GLN A 81 -29.37 11.13 10.90
N GLU A 82 -28.35 10.64 10.16
CA GLU A 82 -28.33 10.62 8.71
C GLU A 82 -29.09 9.41 8.10
N GLY A 83 -29.72 8.58 8.93
CA GLY A 83 -30.46 7.39 8.51
C GLY A 83 -29.57 6.22 8.05
N ILE A 84 -28.31 6.21 8.47
CA ILE A 84 -27.33 5.20 8.11
C ILE A 84 -27.27 4.14 9.22
N ASP A 85 -28.01 3.05 9.04
CA ASP A 85 -28.02 1.93 9.99
C ASP A 85 -26.84 0.97 9.79
N LYS A 86 -26.24 0.96 8.60
CA LYS A 86 -25.11 0.09 8.24
C LYS A 86 -24.13 0.84 7.37
N ILE A 87 -22.86 0.83 7.76
CA ILE A 87 -21.78 1.39 6.93
C ILE A 87 -21.75 0.64 5.58
N PRO A 88 -21.83 1.35 4.45
CA PRO A 88 -21.77 0.73 3.13
C PRO A 88 -20.38 0.12 2.88
N PRO A 89 -20.27 -0.91 2.02
CA PRO A 89 -18.98 -1.55 1.73
C PRO A 89 -18.05 -0.67 0.90
N TYR A 90 -18.56 0.39 0.27
CA TYR A 90 -17.82 1.27 -0.63
C TYR A 90 -18.12 2.74 -0.32
N GLY A 91 -17.23 3.63 -0.78
CA GLY A 91 -17.34 5.08 -0.58
C GLY A 91 -16.43 5.57 0.55
N ALA A 92 -16.67 6.77 1.04
CA ALA A 92 -15.79 7.41 2.04
C ALA A 92 -16.03 6.89 3.47
N LEU A 93 -17.25 6.47 3.80
CA LEU A 93 -17.62 6.09 5.17
C LEU A 93 -16.85 4.87 5.75
N PRO A 94 -16.56 3.80 4.97
CA PRO A 94 -15.79 2.66 5.48
C PRO A 94 -14.30 2.91 5.56
N VAL A 95 -13.79 4.04 5.04
CA VAL A 95 -12.34 4.32 4.99
C VAL A 95 -11.88 4.83 6.35
N THR A 96 -10.90 4.13 6.93
CA THR A 96 -10.16 4.58 8.13
C THR A 96 -9.09 5.59 7.73
N VAL A 97 -8.51 6.31 8.68
CA VAL A 97 -7.29 7.09 8.43
C VAL A 97 -6.19 6.11 7.98
N PRO A 98 -5.51 6.34 6.83
CA PRO A 98 -4.54 5.40 6.31
C PRO A 98 -3.40 5.10 7.29
N GLY A 99 -3.19 3.83 7.59
CA GLY A 99 -2.18 3.38 8.56
C GLY A 99 -0.95 2.71 7.95
N ALA A 100 -0.99 2.28 6.68
CA ALA A 100 0.07 1.48 6.07
C ALA A 100 1.44 2.17 6.09
N VAL A 101 1.52 3.44 5.71
CA VAL A 101 2.77 4.21 5.66
C VAL A 101 3.34 4.44 7.07
N ALA A 102 2.48 4.75 8.05
CA ALA A 102 2.89 4.86 9.45
C ALA A 102 3.43 3.52 9.99
N GLY A 103 2.81 2.41 9.56
CA GLY A 103 3.28 1.07 9.88
C GLY A 103 4.66 0.75 9.29
N TRP A 104 4.94 1.13 8.05
CA TRP A 104 6.27 0.99 7.45
C TRP A 104 7.32 1.75 8.25
N ASN A 105 7.01 3.00 8.61
CA ASN A 105 7.92 3.81 9.43
C ASN A 105 8.16 3.19 10.82
N ALA A 106 7.12 2.75 11.49
CA ALA A 106 7.23 2.12 12.82
C ALA A 106 8.09 0.85 12.78
N LEU A 107 7.91 0.00 11.75
CA LEU A 107 8.72 -1.19 11.53
C LEU A 107 10.17 -0.84 11.24
N HIS A 108 10.39 0.10 10.31
CA HIS A 108 11.73 0.51 9.91
C HIS A 108 12.50 1.18 11.06
N SER A 109 11.87 2.13 11.76
CA SER A 109 12.51 2.83 12.88
C SER A 109 12.94 1.90 14.01
N LYS A 110 12.23 0.77 14.18
CA LYS A 110 12.54 -0.20 15.23
C LYS A 110 13.52 -1.28 14.78
N PHE A 111 13.42 -1.74 13.55
CA PHE A 111 14.09 -2.95 13.09
C PHE A 111 14.82 -2.78 11.75
N GLY A 112 14.64 -1.68 11.03
CA GLY A 112 15.29 -1.45 9.74
C GLY A 112 16.81 -1.36 9.83
N SER A 113 17.50 -1.67 8.76
CA SER A 113 18.96 -1.63 8.67
C SER A 113 19.49 -0.84 7.48
N LEU A 114 18.72 -0.73 6.40
CA LEU A 114 19.05 0.12 5.25
C LEU A 114 18.39 1.48 5.38
N ASP A 115 18.85 2.46 4.60
CA ASP A 115 18.16 3.73 4.48
C ASP A 115 16.74 3.54 3.94
N PHE A 116 15.77 4.18 4.57
CA PHE A 116 14.35 4.01 4.25
C PHE A 116 14.03 4.34 2.78
N GLU A 117 14.69 5.33 2.23
CA GLU A 117 14.54 5.76 0.84
C GLU A 117 14.82 4.62 -0.15
N LEU A 118 15.87 3.82 0.07
CA LEU A 118 16.26 2.72 -0.80
C LEU A 118 15.19 1.63 -0.94
N LEU A 119 14.29 1.53 0.04
CA LEU A 119 13.25 0.50 0.05
C LEU A 119 12.15 0.76 -1.01
N PHE A 120 12.11 1.97 -1.57
CA PHE A 120 11.09 2.37 -2.55
C PHE A 120 11.58 2.37 -4.00
N ASP A 121 12.86 2.17 -4.26
CA ASP A 121 13.46 2.26 -5.60
C ASP A 121 12.74 1.39 -6.63
N ASP A 122 12.52 0.11 -6.34
CA ASP A 122 11.83 -0.81 -7.23
C ASP A 122 10.36 -0.42 -7.42
N ALA A 123 9.66 -0.03 -6.35
CA ALA A 123 8.26 0.39 -6.43
C ALA A 123 8.09 1.64 -7.30
N ILE A 124 8.98 2.63 -7.13
CA ILE A 124 9.04 3.84 -7.94
C ILE A 124 9.34 3.48 -9.39
N SER A 125 10.35 2.64 -9.63
CA SER A 125 10.76 2.22 -10.97
C SER A 125 9.63 1.49 -11.71
N TYR A 126 8.96 0.53 -11.08
CA TYR A 126 7.82 -0.17 -11.69
C TYR A 126 6.63 0.76 -11.93
N ALA A 127 6.36 1.68 -11.01
CA ALA A 127 5.25 2.64 -11.17
C ALA A 127 5.51 3.62 -12.32
N GLU A 128 6.74 4.04 -12.52
CA GLU A 128 7.13 5.01 -13.56
C GLU A 128 7.36 4.37 -14.93
N ASN A 129 8.12 3.27 -14.96
CA ASN A 129 8.51 2.60 -16.20
C ASN A 129 7.51 1.56 -16.66
N GLY A 130 6.69 1.06 -15.72
CA GLY A 130 5.63 0.10 -15.95
C GLY A 130 6.00 -1.34 -15.59
N PHE A 131 4.98 -2.14 -15.40
CA PHE A 131 5.08 -3.58 -15.13
C PHE A 131 4.01 -4.35 -15.92
N PRO A 132 4.25 -5.60 -16.29
CA PRO A 132 3.25 -6.43 -16.96
C PRO A 132 2.16 -6.85 -15.98
N VAL A 133 0.91 -6.55 -16.31
CA VAL A 133 -0.25 -6.91 -15.47
C VAL A 133 -0.47 -8.42 -15.49
N SER A 134 -0.57 -9.04 -14.31
CA SER A 134 -0.87 -10.47 -14.18
C SER A 134 -2.32 -10.78 -14.57
N GLU A 135 -2.60 -12.04 -14.90
CA GLU A 135 -3.95 -12.47 -15.30
C GLU A 135 -4.99 -12.22 -14.21
N LEU A 136 -4.65 -12.55 -12.97
CA LEU A 136 -5.55 -12.39 -11.84
C LEU A 136 -5.84 -10.90 -11.55
N ILE A 137 -4.83 -10.05 -11.65
CA ILE A 137 -5.00 -8.60 -11.44
C ILE A 137 -5.80 -7.97 -12.57
N ALA A 138 -5.58 -8.35 -13.83
CA ALA A 138 -6.41 -7.91 -14.94
C ALA A 138 -7.89 -8.28 -14.73
N TYR A 139 -8.16 -9.50 -14.26
CA TYR A 139 -9.51 -9.94 -13.91
C TYR A 139 -10.13 -9.07 -12.80
N TYR A 140 -9.41 -8.85 -11.69
CA TYR A 140 -9.94 -8.06 -10.57
C TYR A 140 -10.13 -6.58 -10.94
N LEU A 141 -9.22 -5.97 -11.69
CA LEU A 141 -9.37 -4.59 -12.15
C LEU A 141 -10.58 -4.44 -13.07
N ASN A 142 -10.79 -5.38 -14.00
CA ASN A 142 -11.97 -5.37 -14.86
C ASN A 142 -13.26 -5.48 -14.04
N ARG A 143 -13.33 -6.41 -13.09
CA ARG A 143 -14.49 -6.56 -12.20
C ARG A 143 -14.69 -5.31 -11.32
N SER A 144 -13.62 -4.71 -10.81
CA SER A 144 -13.68 -3.48 -10.03
C SER A 144 -14.21 -2.30 -10.82
N SER A 145 -13.93 -2.26 -12.14
CA SER A 145 -14.41 -1.18 -12.99
C SER A 145 -15.94 -1.13 -13.11
N GLU A 146 -16.62 -2.25 -12.98
CA GLU A 146 -18.09 -2.30 -12.97
C GLU A 146 -18.69 -1.52 -11.79
N VAL A 147 -17.97 -1.54 -10.66
CA VAL A 147 -18.40 -0.89 -9.41
C VAL A 147 -17.87 0.53 -9.31
N PHE A 148 -16.60 0.76 -9.67
CA PHE A 148 -15.88 1.98 -9.32
C PHE A 148 -15.65 2.96 -10.47
N LYS A 149 -16.02 2.63 -11.72
CA LYS A 149 -15.78 3.49 -12.90
C LYS A 149 -16.31 4.93 -12.75
N ASP A 150 -17.34 5.14 -11.95
CA ASP A 150 -17.96 6.45 -11.74
C ASP A 150 -17.49 7.14 -10.44
N TYR A 151 -16.61 6.48 -9.67
CA TYR A 151 -15.95 7.10 -8.52
C TYR A 151 -14.84 8.06 -9.00
N PRO A 152 -14.58 9.13 -8.23
CA PRO A 152 -13.53 10.10 -8.58
C PRO A 152 -12.18 9.42 -8.85
N ASN A 153 -11.51 9.83 -9.91
CA ASN A 153 -10.17 9.40 -10.32
C ASN A 153 -10.03 7.92 -10.75
N PHE A 154 -11.04 7.05 -10.60
CA PHE A 154 -10.90 5.65 -10.99
C PHE A 154 -10.56 5.52 -12.49
N LYS A 155 -11.31 6.19 -13.36
CA LYS A 155 -11.06 6.15 -14.82
C LYS A 155 -9.69 6.72 -15.18
N THR A 156 -9.30 7.81 -14.54
CA THR A 156 -8.03 8.50 -14.82
C THR A 156 -6.83 7.59 -14.50
N ILE A 157 -6.91 6.83 -13.41
CA ILE A 157 -5.79 6.00 -12.94
C ILE A 157 -5.84 4.61 -13.57
N TRP A 158 -7.00 3.93 -13.51
CA TRP A 158 -7.11 2.51 -13.83
C TRP A 158 -7.66 2.23 -15.23
N MET A 159 -8.14 3.26 -15.94
CA MET A 159 -8.69 3.13 -17.30
C MET A 159 -8.11 4.21 -18.24
N PRO A 160 -6.78 4.38 -18.32
CA PRO A 160 -6.17 5.46 -19.08
C PRO A 160 -6.53 5.45 -20.58
N ASN A 161 -6.86 4.29 -21.12
CA ASN A 161 -7.30 4.11 -22.52
C ASN A 161 -8.80 3.78 -22.63
N GLY A 162 -9.62 4.21 -21.65
CA GLY A 162 -11.05 3.91 -21.58
C GLY A 162 -11.39 2.50 -21.11
N LYS A 163 -10.41 1.65 -20.82
CA LYS A 163 -10.56 0.29 -20.30
C LYS A 163 -9.45 -0.02 -19.30
N THR A 164 -9.70 -0.97 -18.41
CA THR A 164 -8.68 -1.51 -17.51
C THR A 164 -7.62 -2.30 -18.28
N PRO A 165 -6.38 -2.37 -17.78
CA PRO A 165 -5.30 -3.07 -18.46
C PRO A 165 -5.58 -4.57 -18.55
N SER A 166 -5.20 -5.16 -19.68
CA SER A 166 -5.29 -6.59 -19.93
C SER A 166 -4.07 -7.35 -19.42
N LYS A 167 -4.18 -8.68 -19.30
CA LYS A 167 -3.04 -9.57 -18.99
C LYS A 167 -1.85 -9.30 -19.91
N GLY A 168 -0.68 -9.07 -19.34
CA GLY A 168 0.57 -8.83 -20.06
C GLY A 168 0.72 -7.39 -20.57
N GLU A 169 -0.32 -6.56 -20.49
CA GLU A 169 -0.23 -5.14 -20.83
C GLU A 169 0.68 -4.42 -19.82
N VAL A 170 1.56 -3.55 -20.31
CA VAL A 170 2.43 -2.75 -19.44
C VAL A 170 1.63 -1.59 -18.87
N PHE A 171 1.41 -1.62 -17.57
CA PHE A 171 0.70 -0.59 -16.82
C PHE A 171 1.66 0.32 -16.06
N LYS A 172 1.35 1.60 -16.02
CA LYS A 172 2.12 2.64 -15.32
C LYS A 172 1.21 3.43 -14.39
N ASN A 173 1.71 3.81 -13.23
CA ASN A 173 1.04 4.72 -12.32
C ASN A 173 2.01 5.79 -11.81
N LYS A 174 2.22 6.83 -12.63
CA LYS A 174 3.16 7.91 -12.32
C LYS A 174 2.75 8.73 -11.08
N LEU A 175 1.45 8.79 -10.76
CA LEU A 175 0.99 9.47 -9.56
C LEU A 175 1.50 8.72 -8.33
N LEU A 176 1.31 7.40 -8.29
CA LEU A 176 1.82 6.58 -7.20
C LEU A 176 3.36 6.61 -7.11
N ALA A 177 4.07 6.70 -8.25
CA ALA A 177 5.53 6.88 -8.24
C ALA A 177 5.92 8.17 -7.52
N ASN A 178 5.19 9.27 -7.72
CA ASN A 178 5.43 10.54 -7.03
C ASN A 178 5.13 10.42 -5.53
N ASP A 179 4.02 9.75 -5.17
CA ASP A 179 3.68 9.52 -3.77
C ASP A 179 4.75 8.68 -3.05
N TYR A 180 5.28 7.63 -3.70
CA TYR A 180 6.40 6.86 -3.14
C TYR A 180 7.67 7.69 -3.00
N ARG A 181 7.99 8.61 -3.92
CA ARG A 181 9.12 9.54 -3.74
C ARG A 181 8.92 10.47 -2.56
N LEU A 182 7.69 11.00 -2.39
CA LEU A 182 7.38 11.83 -1.22
C LEU A 182 7.55 11.05 0.08
N ILE A 183 7.03 9.81 0.15
CA ILE A 183 7.18 8.94 1.32
C ILE A 183 8.65 8.63 1.60
N ALA A 184 9.42 8.27 0.56
CA ALA A 184 10.84 7.95 0.66
C ALA A 184 11.68 9.12 1.20
N ASN A 185 11.39 10.34 0.73
CA ASN A 185 12.15 11.54 1.06
C ASN A 185 11.61 12.31 2.28
N SER A 186 10.37 12.06 2.69
CA SER A 186 9.82 12.71 3.87
C SER A 186 10.31 11.98 5.13
N CYS A 187 10.98 12.71 6.03
CA CYS A 187 10.92 12.35 7.44
C CYS A 187 9.42 12.38 7.81
N LEU A 188 8.79 11.28 7.93
CA LEU A 188 7.36 10.92 8.13
C LEU A 188 6.54 11.79 9.13
N LEU A 189 7.07 12.89 9.61
CA LEU A 189 6.38 13.86 10.47
C LEU A 189 5.18 14.53 9.80
N TYR A 190 5.12 14.56 8.46
CA TYR A 190 4.04 15.27 7.74
C TYR A 190 2.83 14.40 7.37
N THR A 191 2.94 13.09 7.39
CA THR A 191 1.79 12.21 7.03
C THR A 191 0.84 11.97 8.20
N SER A 192 1.27 12.19 9.43
CA SER A 192 0.41 12.09 10.62
C SER A 192 -0.39 13.37 10.88
N ASP A 193 0.14 14.55 10.49
CA ASP A 193 -0.52 15.83 10.72
C ASP A 193 -1.69 16.08 9.76
N ALA A 194 -1.63 15.55 8.54
CA ALA A 194 -2.74 15.65 7.58
C ALA A 194 -4.00 14.87 8.01
N ALA A 195 -3.91 14.01 9.01
CA ALA A 195 -5.02 13.26 9.58
C ALA A 195 -5.66 13.98 10.77
N ASP A 196 -5.06 15.07 11.26
CA ASP A 196 -5.51 15.84 12.41
C ASP A 196 -6.36 17.07 12.04
N ASP A 197 -6.40 17.46 10.77
CA ASP A 197 -7.29 18.46 10.18
C ASP A 197 -8.57 17.81 9.57
#